data_deeb22b78538d7e3d9990221b5629cc4
#
_entry.id   deeb22b78538d7e3d9990221b5629cc4
#
_cell.length_a   1.000
_cell.length_b   1.000
_cell.length_c   1.000
_cell.angle_alpha   90.00
_cell.angle_beta   90.00
_cell.angle_gamma   90.00
#
_symmetry.space_group_name_H-M   'P 1'
#
loop_
_entity.id
_entity.type
_entity.pdbx_description
1 polymer ?
#
loop_
_entity_poly.entity_id
_entity_poly.type
_entity_poly.pdbx_seq_one_letter_code
_entity_poly.pdbx_strand_id
1 'polypeptide(L)'
;MLLPGGSLSGTEAPLDSASMPAEEAVLQLETNPSDPYSVNVGFRLIDGQIYIDPASERQWYGYIQSDPNVRIRFDGEEVVHPVLAQVVTDAKVISQFESDRIVMRLVPRS
;
A
#
# COMPACT_ATOMS: atom_id res chain seq x y z
N MET A 1 -5.15 14.78 11.20
CA MET A 1 -4.22 13.64 11.31
C MET A 1 -5.00 12.34 11.42
N LEU A 2 -4.61 11.36 10.66
CA LEU A 2 -5.24 10.04 10.74
C LEU A 2 -4.55 9.22 11.82
N LEU A 3 -5.31 8.72 12.76
CA LEU A 3 -4.77 7.84 13.80
C LEU A 3 -4.61 6.43 13.22
N PRO A 4 -3.56 5.69 13.63
CA PRO A 4 -3.45 4.28 13.26
C PRO A 4 -4.67 3.49 13.73
N GLY A 5 -5.10 2.56 12.90
CA GLY A 5 -6.32 1.79 13.17
C GLY A 5 -7.53 2.48 12.60
N GLY A 6 -8.50 1.73 12.18
CA GLY A 6 -9.74 2.22 11.64
C GLY A 6 -9.81 2.11 10.12
N SER A 7 -11.01 2.34 9.61
CA SER A 7 -11.34 2.18 8.19
C SER A 7 -11.11 3.49 7.44
N LEU A 8 -10.59 3.40 6.22
CA LEU A 8 -10.51 4.55 5.33
C LEU A 8 -11.91 4.90 4.83
N SER A 9 -12.24 6.18 4.87
CA SER A 9 -13.48 6.69 4.33
C SER A 9 -13.24 7.33 2.96
N GLY A 10 -14.23 7.26 2.09
CA GLY A 10 -14.17 7.85 0.76
C GLY A 10 -14.87 6.99 -0.25
N THR A 11 -14.96 7.48 -1.48
CA THR A 11 -15.55 6.76 -2.59
C THR A 11 -14.57 5.67 -3.05
N GLU A 12 -15.02 4.43 -3.12
CA GLU A 12 -14.18 3.34 -3.61
C GLU A 12 -14.19 3.31 -5.13
N ALA A 13 -13.03 3.21 -5.73
CA ALA A 13 -12.87 3.10 -7.18
C ALA A 13 -11.61 2.32 -7.51
N PRO A 14 -11.60 1.59 -8.63
CA PRO A 14 -10.40 0.83 -9.03
C PRO A 14 -9.20 1.76 -9.24
N LEU A 15 -8.02 1.26 -8.89
CA LEU A 15 -6.78 1.97 -9.19
C LEU A 15 -6.45 1.76 -10.66
N ASP A 16 -6.33 2.84 -11.41
CA ASP A 16 -5.98 2.80 -12.83
C ASP A 16 -4.90 3.83 -13.15
N SER A 17 -4.48 3.90 -14.40
CA SER A 17 -3.41 4.81 -14.79
C SER A 17 -3.75 6.27 -14.57
N ALA A 18 -5.03 6.64 -14.66
CA ALA A 18 -5.47 8.01 -14.42
C ALA A 18 -5.44 8.38 -12.94
N SER A 19 -5.54 7.39 -12.06
CA SER A 19 -5.53 7.59 -10.61
C SER A 19 -4.12 7.63 -10.02
N MET A 20 -3.10 7.26 -10.80
CA MET A 20 -1.73 7.18 -10.29
C MET A 20 -1.18 8.55 -9.95
N PRO A 21 -0.52 8.71 -8.80
CA PRO A 21 0.10 9.98 -8.46
C PRO A 21 1.29 10.29 -9.38
N ALA A 22 1.59 11.57 -9.54
CA ALA A 22 2.72 11.99 -10.37
C ALA A 22 4.06 11.81 -9.67
N GLU A 23 4.06 11.79 -8.33
CA GLU A 23 5.29 11.75 -7.54
C GLU A 23 5.18 10.77 -6.39
N GLU A 24 6.33 10.26 -5.96
CA GLU A 24 6.42 9.44 -4.76
C GLU A 24 6.13 10.31 -3.54
N ALA A 25 5.36 9.76 -2.59
CA ALA A 25 4.94 10.49 -1.40
C ALA A 25 4.50 9.49 -0.34
N VAL A 26 3.42 9.84 0.38
CA VAL A 26 2.80 9.03 1.42
C VAL A 26 1.40 8.64 0.98
N LEU A 27 1.02 7.41 1.26
CA LEU A 27 -0.36 6.95 1.11
C LEU A 27 -0.87 6.42 2.44
N GLN A 28 -2.18 6.32 2.55
CA GLN A 28 -2.84 5.67 3.66
C GLN A 28 -3.14 4.24 3.25
N LEU A 29 -2.69 3.28 4.06
CA LEU A 29 -2.83 1.86 3.79
C LEU A 29 -3.76 1.24 4.83
N GLU A 30 -4.89 0.67 4.37
CA GLU A 30 -5.83 -0.04 5.24
C GLU A 30 -5.60 -1.54 5.08
N THR A 31 -5.30 -2.20 6.18
CA THR A 31 -5.09 -3.65 6.23
C THR A 31 -6.17 -4.31 7.08
N ASN A 32 -6.18 -5.64 7.08
CA ASN A 32 -7.06 -6.44 7.94
C ASN A 32 -8.54 -6.12 7.70
N PRO A 33 -9.12 -6.50 6.55
CA PRO A 33 -10.48 -6.07 6.19
C PRO A 33 -11.57 -6.41 7.20
N SER A 34 -11.42 -7.48 7.98
CA SER A 34 -12.42 -7.88 8.97
C SER A 34 -12.40 -6.98 10.21
N ASP A 35 -11.28 -6.29 10.45
CA ASP A 35 -11.13 -5.33 11.54
C ASP A 35 -10.11 -4.27 11.09
N PRO A 36 -10.53 -3.29 10.28
CA PRO A 36 -9.62 -2.43 9.55
C PRO A 36 -8.61 -1.69 10.42
N TYR A 37 -7.35 -1.72 9.98
CA TYR A 37 -6.24 -1.03 10.61
C TYR A 37 -5.50 -0.23 9.55
N SER A 38 -5.45 1.09 9.70
CA SER A 38 -4.87 2.01 8.71
C SER A 38 -3.61 2.68 9.24
N VAL A 39 -2.64 2.83 8.36
CA VAL A 39 -1.38 3.51 8.66
C VAL A 39 -0.99 4.40 7.50
N ASN A 40 -0.14 5.40 7.77
CA ASN A 40 0.49 6.20 6.73
C ASN A 40 1.82 5.56 6.38
N VAL A 41 2.04 5.31 5.09
CA VAL A 41 3.30 4.71 4.63
C VAL A 41 3.82 5.46 3.41
N GLY A 42 5.15 5.56 3.31
CA GLY A 42 5.80 6.06 2.11
C GLY A 42 5.71 5.01 1.01
N PHE A 43 5.58 5.46 -0.24
CA PHE A 43 5.56 4.55 -1.38
C PHE A 43 6.53 5.01 -2.45
N ARG A 44 6.94 4.07 -3.29
CA ARG A 44 7.78 4.32 -4.45
C ARG A 44 7.03 3.99 -5.72
N LEU A 45 7.38 4.72 -6.79
CA LEU A 45 6.85 4.48 -8.13
C LEU A 45 7.99 3.96 -9.00
N ILE A 46 7.85 2.74 -9.51
CA ILE A 46 8.83 2.12 -10.40
C ILE A 46 8.07 1.53 -11.58
N ASP A 47 8.38 2.00 -12.78
CA ASP A 47 7.74 1.54 -14.02
C ASP A 47 6.21 1.59 -13.95
N GLY A 48 5.68 2.68 -13.38
CA GLY A 48 4.23 2.88 -13.29
C GLY A 48 3.53 2.02 -12.25
N GLN A 49 4.28 1.38 -11.34
CA GLN A 49 3.72 0.53 -10.29
C GLN A 49 4.10 1.07 -8.91
N ILE A 50 3.24 0.77 -7.94
CA ILE A 50 3.39 1.26 -6.57
C ILE A 50 4.04 0.17 -5.73
N TYR A 51 5.06 0.56 -4.97
CA TYR A 51 5.79 -0.34 -4.06
C TYR A 51 5.83 0.26 -2.67
N ILE A 52 5.74 -0.62 -1.67
CA ILE A 52 5.99 -0.28 -0.27
C ILE A 52 7.02 -1.25 0.28
N ASP A 53 7.75 -0.83 1.32
CA ASP A 53 8.83 -1.64 1.87
C ASP A 53 8.75 -1.72 3.40
N PRO A 54 7.77 -2.46 3.95
CA PRO A 54 7.61 -2.56 5.40
C PRO A 54 8.80 -3.22 6.07
N ALA A 55 9.08 -2.81 7.30
CA ALA A 55 9.93 -3.58 8.18
C ALA A 55 9.12 -4.74 8.74
N SER A 56 9.77 -5.89 8.94
CA SER A 56 9.06 -7.13 9.30
C SER A 56 8.36 -7.06 10.67
N GLU A 57 8.82 -6.19 11.57
CA GLU A 57 8.22 -6.05 12.90
C GLU A 57 6.98 -5.16 12.93
N ARG A 58 6.58 -4.55 11.82
CA ARG A 58 5.39 -3.73 11.79
C ARG A 58 4.13 -4.59 11.93
N GLN A 59 3.20 -4.15 12.79
CA GLN A 59 1.95 -4.86 13.03
C GLN A 59 1.14 -5.02 11.74
N TRP A 60 1.05 -3.99 10.94
CA TRP A 60 0.26 -4.05 9.72
C TRP A 60 0.86 -5.00 8.67
N TYR A 61 2.16 -5.25 8.72
CA TYR A 61 2.76 -6.26 7.86
C TYR A 61 2.22 -7.66 8.20
N GLY A 62 2.04 -7.96 9.48
CA GLY A 62 1.42 -9.21 9.91
C GLY A 62 0.01 -9.37 9.37
N TYR A 63 -0.77 -8.29 9.36
CA TYR A 63 -2.11 -8.32 8.80
C TYR A 63 -2.10 -8.62 7.30
N ILE A 64 -1.14 -8.05 6.54
CA ILE A 64 -1.00 -8.32 5.12
C ILE A 64 -0.65 -9.78 4.86
N GLN A 65 0.19 -10.36 5.70
CA GLN A 65 0.54 -11.78 5.57
C GLN A 65 -0.68 -12.68 5.75
N SER A 66 -1.59 -12.31 6.65
CA SER A 66 -2.83 -13.06 6.88
C SER A 66 -3.85 -12.83 5.78
N ASP A 67 -3.96 -11.61 5.27
CA ASP A 67 -4.89 -11.25 4.20
C ASP A 67 -4.27 -10.14 3.35
N PRO A 68 -3.85 -10.45 2.12
CA PRO A 68 -3.20 -9.48 1.25
C PRO A 68 -4.14 -8.48 0.58
N ASN A 69 -5.44 -8.60 0.80
CA ASN A 69 -6.42 -7.65 0.27
C ASN A 69 -6.40 -6.40 1.14
N VAL A 70 -6.01 -5.28 0.53
CA VAL A 70 -5.87 -4.00 1.23
C VAL A 70 -6.53 -2.92 0.41
N ARG A 71 -6.70 -1.74 1.03
CA ARG A 71 -7.16 -0.55 0.31
C ARG A 71 -6.19 0.58 0.58
N ILE A 72 -6.04 1.46 -0.39
CA ILE A 72 -5.15 2.61 -0.26
C ILE A 72 -5.89 3.89 -0.61
N ARG A 73 -5.42 5.00 -0.03
CA ARG A 73 -5.87 6.34 -0.38
C ARG A 73 -4.62 7.23 -0.42
N PHE A 74 -4.41 7.88 -1.55
CA PHE A 74 -3.29 8.81 -1.68
C PHE A 74 -3.55 10.04 -0.83
N ASP A 75 -2.48 10.60 -0.27
CA ASP A 75 -2.60 11.78 0.59
C ASP A 75 -3.27 12.93 -0.16
N GLY A 76 -4.27 13.55 0.50
CA GLY A 76 -5.04 14.63 -0.10
C GLY A 76 -6.18 14.19 -1.01
N GLU A 77 -6.34 12.88 -1.25
CA GLU A 77 -7.40 12.36 -2.10
C GLU A 77 -8.56 11.83 -1.27
N GLU A 78 -9.76 11.78 -1.88
CA GLU A 78 -10.94 11.22 -1.23
C GLU A 78 -11.29 9.82 -1.73
N VAL A 79 -10.60 9.38 -2.78
CA VAL A 79 -10.89 8.08 -3.40
C VAL A 79 -10.05 6.99 -2.75
N VAL A 80 -10.71 5.89 -2.42
CA VAL A 80 -10.10 4.69 -1.85
C VAL A 80 -10.01 3.63 -2.93
N HIS A 81 -8.82 3.05 -3.10
CA HIS A 81 -8.58 2.06 -4.15
C HIS A 81 -8.32 0.69 -3.55
N PRO A 82 -9.08 -0.35 -3.95
CA PRO A 82 -8.77 -1.71 -3.56
C PRO A 82 -7.56 -2.22 -4.33
N VAL A 83 -6.60 -2.80 -3.61
CA VAL A 83 -5.39 -3.36 -4.21
C VAL A 83 -5.02 -4.67 -3.51
N LEU A 84 -4.14 -5.43 -4.15
CA LEU A 84 -3.59 -6.66 -3.60
C LEU A 84 -2.10 -6.43 -3.32
N ALA A 85 -1.66 -6.73 -2.10
CA ALA A 85 -0.25 -6.61 -1.74
C ALA A 85 0.46 -7.92 -2.11
N GLN A 86 1.45 -7.83 -2.99
CA GLN A 86 2.23 -8.99 -3.44
C GLN A 86 3.69 -8.83 -3.06
N VAL A 87 4.28 -9.85 -2.46
CA VAL A 87 5.71 -9.86 -2.17
C VAL A 87 6.49 -9.93 -3.49
N VAL A 88 7.46 -9.04 -3.63
CA VAL A 88 8.30 -8.96 -4.81
C VAL A 88 9.53 -9.84 -4.61
N THR A 89 9.86 -10.63 -5.62
CA THR A 89 11.05 -11.49 -5.62
C THR A 89 12.07 -11.10 -6.69
N ASP A 90 11.74 -10.10 -7.54
CA ASP A 90 12.64 -9.63 -8.58
C ASP A 90 13.82 -8.88 -7.98
N ALA A 91 15.03 -9.43 -8.14
CA ALA A 91 16.24 -8.87 -7.57
C ALA A 91 16.53 -7.44 -8.05
N LYS A 92 16.16 -7.10 -9.28
CA LYS A 92 16.36 -5.75 -9.80
C LYS A 92 15.51 -4.72 -9.07
N VAL A 93 14.28 -5.09 -8.72
CA VAL A 93 13.41 -4.22 -7.94
C VAL A 93 13.88 -4.15 -6.50
N ILE A 94 14.16 -5.30 -5.89
CA ILE A 94 14.58 -5.38 -4.49
C ILE A 94 15.86 -4.57 -4.24
N SER A 95 16.77 -4.54 -5.19
CA SER A 95 18.04 -3.81 -5.05
C SER A 95 17.87 -2.30 -4.92
N GLN A 96 16.69 -1.76 -5.23
CA GLN A 96 16.41 -0.33 -5.11
C GLN A 96 15.92 0.04 -3.70
N PHE A 97 15.78 -0.94 -2.82
CA PHE A 97 15.31 -0.76 -1.44
C PHE A 97 16.41 -1.18 -0.45
N GLU A 98 16.21 -0.84 0.82
CA GLU A 98 17.14 -1.25 1.87
C GLU A 98 17.12 -2.78 2.03
N SER A 99 18.29 -3.36 2.35
CA SER A 99 18.46 -4.82 2.33
C SER A 99 17.65 -5.55 3.40
N ASP A 100 17.27 -4.87 4.48
CA ASP A 100 16.50 -5.47 5.58
C ASP A 100 14.99 -5.28 5.43
N ARG A 101 14.55 -4.79 4.27
CA ARG A 101 13.13 -4.51 4.02
C ARG A 101 12.50 -5.60 3.17
N ILE A 102 11.21 -5.77 3.37
CA ILE A 102 10.38 -6.61 2.51
C ILE A 102 9.75 -5.69 1.48
N VAL A 103 9.88 -6.03 0.21
CA VAL A 103 9.35 -5.21 -0.87
C VAL A 103 8.03 -5.81 -1.33
N MET A 104 6.98 -4.99 -1.36
CA MET A 104 5.66 -5.41 -1.82
C MET A 104 5.17 -4.47 -2.91
N ARG A 105 4.56 -5.05 -3.93
CA ARG A 105 3.89 -4.31 -4.99
C ARG A 105 2.40 -4.27 -4.70
N LEU A 106 1.79 -3.11 -4.86
CA LEU A 106 0.35 -2.95 -4.69
C LEU A 106 -0.32 -3.00 -6.06
N VAL A 107 -1.03 -4.11 -6.31
CA VAL A 107 -1.62 -4.42 -7.63
C VAL A 107 -3.11 -4.10 -7.60
N PRO A 108 -3.65 -3.40 -8.62
CA PRO A 108 -5.07 -3.08 -8.65
C PRO A 108 -5.96 -4.32 -8.54
N ARG A 109 -7.05 -4.21 -7.78
CA ARG A 109 -8.15 -5.17 -7.73
C ARG A 109 -9.39 -4.52 -8.32
N SER A 110 -10.17 -5.29 -9.02
CA SER A 110 -11.45 -4.81 -9.50
C SER A 110 -12.58 -5.12 -8.52
#